data_8e161925fc42ff59023d7a98a6f658ac
#
_entry.id   8e161925fc42ff59023d7a98a6f658ac
#
_cell.length_a   1.000
_cell.length_b   1.000
_cell.length_c   1.000
_cell.angle_alpha   90.00
_cell.angle_beta   90.00
_cell.angle_gamma   90.00
#
_symmetry.space_group_name_H-M   'P 1'
#
loop_
_entity.id
_entity.type
_entity.pdbx_description
1 polymer ?
#
loop_
_entity_poly.entity_id
_entity_poly.type
_entity_poly.pdbx_seq_one_letter_code
_entity_poly.pdbx_strand_id
1 'polypeptide(L)'
;MSAQEGGPPKIVPPFNEESARAKVQAAEDAWNTRDPERVALAYTEDSEWRNRDEFFSGREAIVEFLKRKWARELDYRLRKELWCFTNNRISVRFEYESHDADGQWWRSHGNEHWEFDAETGLMRRRDASINDYRIDESDRRIL
;
A
#
# COMPACT_ATOMS: atom_id res chain seq x y z
N MET A 1 -8.96 7.52 -29.58
CA MET A 1 -8.50 7.51 -29.09
C MET A 1 -8.06 7.43 -28.43
N SER A 2 -8.12 7.63 -28.06
CA SER A 2 -7.63 7.76 -27.45
C SER A 2 -7.18 7.56 -26.61
N ALA A 3 -7.24 7.30 -26.31
CA ALA A 3 -6.82 7.29 -25.59
C ALA A 3 -6.29 7.27 -24.82
N GLN A 4 -6.14 7.00 -24.86
CA GLN A 4 -5.67 7.17 -24.18
C GLN A 4 -5.27 7.86 -23.84
N GLU A 5 -5.46 7.63 -24.45
CA GLU A 5 -5.08 8.65 -24.12
C GLU A 5 -4.94 8.85 -22.83
N GLY A 6 -4.61 8.84 -22.31
CA GLY A 6 -4.59 9.08 -21.03
C GLY A 6 -3.67 8.43 -20.21
N GLY A 7 -3.49 8.05 -19.31
CA GLY A 7 -2.56 7.55 -18.38
C GLY A 7 -1.86 6.28 -18.83
N PRO A 8 -1.03 5.71 -17.98
CA PRO A 8 -0.29 4.52 -18.32
C PRO A 8 -1.21 3.34 -18.60
N PRO A 9 -0.72 2.33 -19.34
CA PRO A 9 -1.52 1.14 -19.59
C PRO A 9 -1.94 0.48 -18.29
N LYS A 10 -3.13 -0.10 -18.31
CA LYS A 10 -3.65 -0.85 -17.17
C LYS A 10 -2.85 -2.15 -17.03
N ILE A 11 -2.39 -2.44 -15.81
CA ILE A 11 -1.68 -3.67 -15.50
C ILE A 11 -2.68 -4.66 -14.91
N VAL A 12 -2.86 -5.80 -15.57
CA VAL A 12 -3.79 -6.82 -15.12
C VAL A 12 -3.09 -8.17 -15.00
N PRO A 13 -3.62 -9.09 -14.19
CA PRO A 13 -3.07 -10.44 -14.14
C PRO A 13 -3.24 -11.18 -15.48
N PRO A 14 -2.45 -12.21 -15.75
CA PRO A 14 -1.41 -12.76 -14.87
C PRO A 14 -0.17 -11.89 -14.88
N PHE A 15 0.47 -11.77 -13.74
CA PHE A 15 1.66 -10.94 -13.61
C PHE A 15 2.90 -11.69 -14.09
N ASN A 16 3.87 -10.92 -14.57
CA ASN A 16 5.24 -11.38 -14.75
C ASN A 16 6.09 -10.53 -13.80
N GLU A 17 7.40 -10.75 -13.79
CA GLU A 17 8.25 -10.02 -12.85
C GLU A 17 8.18 -8.52 -13.08
N GLU A 18 8.19 -8.09 -14.33
CA GLU A 18 8.15 -6.67 -14.66
C GLU A 18 6.85 -6.02 -14.19
N SER A 19 5.71 -6.65 -14.49
CA SER A 19 4.41 -6.08 -14.11
C SER A 19 4.16 -6.17 -12.62
N ALA A 20 4.65 -7.23 -11.96
CA ALA A 20 4.55 -7.32 -10.50
C ALA A 20 5.35 -6.21 -9.84
N ARG A 21 6.58 -5.95 -10.32
CA ARG A 21 7.39 -4.86 -9.78
C ARG A 21 6.74 -3.50 -10.01
N ALA A 22 6.09 -3.33 -11.17
CA ALA A 22 5.39 -2.09 -11.47
C ALA A 22 4.23 -1.86 -10.51
N LYS A 23 3.50 -2.94 -10.16
CA LYS A 23 2.41 -2.84 -9.19
C LYS A 23 2.93 -2.44 -7.81
N VAL A 24 4.05 -3.03 -7.39
CA VAL A 24 4.65 -2.72 -6.09
C VAL A 24 5.10 -1.26 -6.05
N GLN A 25 5.75 -0.78 -7.11
CA GLN A 25 6.21 0.60 -7.17
C GLN A 25 5.03 1.57 -7.19
N ALA A 26 3.96 1.24 -7.94
CA ALA A 26 2.77 2.09 -7.99
C ALA A 26 2.12 2.20 -6.61
N ALA A 27 2.10 1.11 -5.86
CA ALA A 27 1.55 1.13 -4.50
C ALA A 27 2.40 2.00 -3.57
N GLU A 28 3.72 1.85 -3.63
CA GLU A 28 4.61 2.68 -2.84
C GLU A 28 4.39 4.16 -3.14
N ASP A 29 4.34 4.50 -4.43
CA ASP A 29 4.16 5.89 -4.86
C ASP A 29 2.82 6.45 -4.38
N ALA A 30 1.76 5.67 -4.52
CA ALA A 30 0.42 6.11 -4.13
C ALA A 30 0.33 6.35 -2.62
N TRP A 31 0.83 5.41 -1.82
CA TRP A 31 0.77 5.54 -0.37
C TRP A 31 1.65 6.70 0.13
N ASN A 32 2.76 6.98 -0.56
CA ASN A 32 3.60 8.11 -0.18
C ASN A 32 2.98 9.46 -0.49
N THR A 33 1.87 9.50 -1.23
CA THR A 33 1.11 10.75 -1.38
C THR A 33 0.37 11.10 -0.09
N ARG A 34 0.10 10.12 0.75
CA ARG A 34 -0.67 10.26 1.99
C ARG A 34 -2.05 10.85 1.71
N ASP A 35 -2.63 10.46 0.57
CA ASP A 35 -3.94 10.92 0.11
C ASP A 35 -4.88 9.72 0.11
N PRO A 36 -5.77 9.60 1.13
CA PRO A 36 -6.65 8.43 1.25
C PRO A 36 -7.53 8.19 0.04
N GLU A 37 -8.07 9.26 -0.55
CA GLU A 37 -8.96 9.12 -1.70
C GLU A 37 -8.21 8.57 -2.90
N ARG A 38 -6.99 9.05 -3.10
CA ARG A 38 -6.16 8.60 -4.21
C ARG A 38 -5.76 7.14 -4.06
N VAL A 39 -5.34 6.76 -2.85
CA VAL A 39 -4.93 5.38 -2.57
C VAL A 39 -6.10 4.43 -2.79
N ALA A 40 -7.29 4.82 -2.37
CA ALA A 40 -8.47 3.96 -2.45
C ALA A 40 -8.82 3.56 -3.88
N LEU A 41 -8.42 4.36 -4.88
CA LEU A 41 -8.73 4.07 -6.27
C LEU A 41 -8.03 2.82 -6.80
N ALA A 42 -7.00 2.35 -6.12
CA ALA A 42 -6.27 1.14 -6.51
C ALA A 42 -6.98 -0.15 -6.10
N TYR A 43 -8.10 -0.03 -5.37
CA TYR A 43 -8.79 -1.17 -4.78
C TYR A 43 -10.18 -1.30 -5.38
N THR A 44 -10.69 -2.56 -5.43
CA THR A 44 -12.07 -2.76 -5.88
C THR A 44 -13.02 -2.11 -4.87
N GLU A 45 -14.24 -1.84 -5.32
CA GLU A 45 -15.21 -1.17 -4.46
C GLU A 45 -15.57 -2.02 -3.24
N ASP A 46 -15.43 -3.35 -3.35
CA ASP A 46 -15.73 -4.28 -2.27
C ASP A 46 -14.46 -4.93 -1.70
N SER A 47 -13.31 -4.31 -1.90
CA SER A 47 -12.02 -4.86 -1.49
C SER A 47 -12.01 -5.25 -0.02
N GLU A 48 -11.45 -6.41 0.29
CA GLU A 48 -11.37 -6.93 1.66
C GLU A 48 -9.99 -6.69 2.23
N TRP A 49 -9.95 -6.14 3.43
CA TRP A 49 -8.69 -5.78 4.09
C TRP A 49 -8.56 -6.41 5.46
N ARG A 50 -7.37 -6.86 5.75
CA ARG A 50 -6.91 -7.00 7.13
C ARG A 50 -5.67 -6.14 7.28
N ASN A 51 -5.64 -5.32 8.31
CA ASN A 51 -4.46 -4.54 8.66
C ASN A 51 -4.22 -4.72 10.15
N ARG A 52 -3.16 -5.44 10.53
CA ARG A 52 -2.92 -5.82 11.92
C ARG A 52 -4.12 -6.62 12.43
N ASP A 53 -4.86 -6.11 13.42
CA ASP A 53 -6.04 -6.77 13.97
C ASP A 53 -7.34 -6.12 13.53
N GLU A 54 -7.29 -5.24 12.52
CA GLU A 54 -8.50 -4.62 11.97
C GLU A 54 -8.92 -5.32 10.68
N PHE A 55 -10.20 -5.64 10.59
CA PHE A 55 -10.79 -6.31 9.43
C PHE A 55 -11.93 -5.45 8.93
N PHE A 56 -11.90 -5.11 7.65
CA PHE A 56 -12.97 -4.29 7.08
C PHE A 56 -12.98 -4.47 5.56
N SER A 57 -14.03 -3.94 4.91
CA SER A 57 -14.14 -4.03 3.46
C SER A 57 -14.77 -2.76 2.90
N GLY A 58 -14.47 -2.50 1.63
CA GLY A 58 -15.05 -1.39 0.90
C GLY A 58 -14.17 -0.16 0.90
N ARG A 59 -14.28 0.62 -0.19
CA ARG A 59 -13.45 1.82 -0.36
C ARG A 59 -13.69 2.86 0.73
N GLU A 60 -14.94 2.99 1.17
CA GLU A 60 -15.26 3.96 2.20
C GLU A 60 -14.52 3.65 3.49
N ALA A 61 -14.50 2.38 3.89
CA ALA A 61 -13.79 1.95 5.08
C ALA A 61 -12.28 2.12 4.91
N ILE A 62 -11.76 1.86 3.70
CA ILE A 62 -10.36 2.06 3.39
C ILE A 62 -9.97 3.53 3.58
N VAL A 63 -10.77 4.45 3.05
CA VAL A 63 -10.51 5.88 3.18
C VAL A 63 -10.50 6.29 4.65
N GLU A 64 -11.47 5.80 5.43
CA GLU A 64 -11.54 6.13 6.86
C GLU A 64 -10.33 5.60 7.62
N PHE A 65 -9.92 4.37 7.30
CA PHE A 65 -8.72 3.81 7.90
C PHE A 65 -7.48 4.66 7.59
N LEU A 66 -7.32 5.05 6.33
CA LEU A 66 -6.15 5.82 5.91
C LEU A 66 -6.14 7.23 6.50
N LYS A 67 -7.31 7.83 6.67
CA LYS A 67 -7.41 9.14 7.35
C LYS A 67 -6.90 9.04 8.78
N ARG A 68 -7.30 7.99 9.50
CA ARG A 68 -6.84 7.78 10.88
C ARG A 68 -5.33 7.52 10.91
N LYS A 69 -4.85 6.73 9.95
CA LYS A 69 -3.44 6.38 9.87
C LYS A 69 -2.58 7.63 9.71
N TRP A 70 -2.87 8.45 8.72
CA TRP A 70 -2.01 9.60 8.43
C TRP A 70 -2.28 10.82 9.31
N ALA A 71 -3.35 10.80 10.08
CA ALA A 71 -3.53 11.76 11.17
C ALA A 71 -2.60 11.44 12.34
N ARG A 72 -2.21 10.19 12.48
CA ARG A 72 -1.41 9.68 13.60
C ARG A 72 0.06 9.51 13.22
N GLU A 73 0.33 9.04 12.00
CA GLU A 73 1.68 8.74 11.51
C GLU A 73 2.17 9.91 10.68
N LEU A 74 2.89 10.82 11.32
CA LEU A 74 3.29 12.09 10.72
C LEU A 74 4.61 11.92 9.97
N ASP A 75 4.77 12.70 8.90
CA ASP A 75 5.95 12.65 8.02
C ASP A 75 6.28 11.25 7.54
N TYR A 76 5.23 10.50 7.26
CA TYR A 76 5.27 9.11 6.81
C TYR A 76 6.00 8.95 5.48
N ARG A 77 6.93 7.98 5.41
CA ARG A 77 7.61 7.61 4.18
C ARG A 77 7.72 6.10 4.13
N LEU A 78 7.39 5.53 2.98
CA LEU A 78 7.25 4.10 2.78
C LEU A 78 8.18 3.60 1.67
N ARG A 79 8.70 2.40 1.87
CA ARG A 79 9.44 1.67 0.83
C ARG A 79 8.91 0.25 0.78
N LYS A 80 8.57 -0.22 -0.42
CA LYS A 80 8.07 -1.58 -0.64
C LYS A 80 9.01 -2.36 -1.52
N GLU A 81 8.99 -3.68 -1.34
CA GLU A 81 9.85 -4.59 -2.07
C GLU A 81 9.04 -5.79 -2.49
N LEU A 82 9.09 -6.14 -3.78
CA LEU A 82 8.46 -7.35 -4.28
C LEU A 82 9.15 -8.56 -3.66
N TRP A 83 8.36 -9.46 -3.03
CA TRP A 83 8.91 -10.69 -2.48
C TRP A 83 8.71 -11.85 -3.45
N CYS A 84 7.47 -12.05 -3.89
CA CYS A 84 7.14 -13.06 -4.90
C CYS A 84 5.76 -12.78 -5.49
N PHE A 85 5.44 -13.49 -6.56
CA PHE A 85 4.14 -13.34 -7.19
C PHE A 85 3.75 -14.65 -7.87
N THR A 86 2.44 -14.79 -8.13
CA THR A 86 1.93 -15.90 -8.95
C THR A 86 0.55 -15.48 -9.46
N ASN A 87 0.33 -15.66 -10.77
CA ASN A 87 -0.95 -15.36 -11.42
C ASN A 87 -1.49 -13.98 -11.01
N ASN A 88 -2.48 -13.92 -10.09
CA ASN A 88 -3.11 -12.66 -9.67
C ASN A 88 -2.75 -12.28 -8.23
N ARG A 89 -1.64 -12.81 -7.70
CA ARG A 89 -1.24 -12.57 -6.32
C ARG A 89 0.18 -12.04 -6.25
N ILE A 90 0.41 -11.13 -5.33
CA ILE A 90 1.74 -10.55 -5.09
C ILE A 90 1.96 -10.50 -3.60
N SER A 91 3.15 -10.95 -3.14
CA SER A 91 3.56 -10.79 -1.75
C SER A 91 4.65 -9.74 -1.68
N VAL A 92 4.59 -8.89 -0.65
CA VAL A 92 5.41 -7.70 -0.53
C VAL A 92 5.99 -7.61 0.88
N ARG A 93 7.25 -7.19 0.97
CA ARG A 93 7.84 -6.72 2.23
C ARG A 93 7.86 -5.20 2.18
N PHE A 94 7.67 -4.57 3.33
CA PHE A 94 7.73 -3.12 3.36
C PHE A 94 8.26 -2.61 4.69
N GLU A 95 8.77 -1.39 4.64
CA GLU A 95 9.14 -0.63 5.83
C GLU A 95 8.63 0.77 5.66
N TYR A 96 8.21 1.38 6.75
CA TYR A 96 7.96 2.81 6.73
C TYR A 96 8.41 3.44 8.03
N GLU A 97 8.59 4.75 7.97
CA GLU A 97 8.98 5.53 9.14
C GLU A 97 8.01 6.67 9.30
N SER A 98 7.72 7.02 10.54
CA SER A 98 6.83 8.13 10.87
C SER A 98 7.08 8.52 12.31
N HIS A 99 6.55 9.69 12.71
CA HIS A 99 6.61 10.06 14.11
C HIS A 99 5.20 10.36 14.61
N ASP A 100 5.02 10.25 15.93
CA ASP A 100 3.74 10.57 16.54
C ASP A 100 3.69 12.04 16.95
N ALA A 101 2.59 12.44 17.58
CA ALA A 101 2.38 13.82 17.96
C ALA A 101 3.38 14.30 19.03
N ASP A 102 3.98 13.38 19.75
CA ASP A 102 4.99 13.69 20.78
C ASP A 102 6.40 13.77 20.20
N GLY A 103 6.54 13.53 18.91
CA GLY A 103 7.84 13.59 18.26
C GLY A 103 8.64 12.30 18.34
N GLN A 104 8.06 11.22 18.86
CA GLN A 104 8.72 9.92 18.90
C GLN A 104 8.68 9.31 17.51
N TRP A 105 9.86 8.97 16.98
CA TRP A 105 9.97 8.30 15.67
C TRP A 105 9.83 6.79 15.82
N TRP A 106 9.27 6.18 14.78
CA TRP A 106 9.01 4.74 14.72
C TRP A 106 9.43 4.21 13.36
N ARG A 107 9.93 2.98 13.34
CA ARG A 107 10.12 2.24 12.10
C ARG A 107 9.19 1.02 12.15
N SER A 108 8.46 0.82 11.06
CA SER A 108 7.47 -0.24 10.98
C SER A 108 7.90 -1.21 9.89
N HIS A 109 7.93 -2.50 10.23
CA HIS A 109 8.24 -3.57 9.29
C HIS A 109 6.99 -4.35 9.03
N GLY A 110 6.71 -4.63 7.76
CA GLY A 110 5.51 -5.36 7.42
C GLY A 110 5.69 -6.31 6.27
N ASN A 111 4.77 -7.25 6.22
CA ASN A 111 4.59 -8.15 5.10
C ASN A 111 3.13 -8.07 4.71
N GLU A 112 2.84 -8.12 3.42
CA GLU A 112 1.45 -8.10 2.99
C GLU A 112 1.26 -9.01 1.79
N HIS A 113 0.04 -9.50 1.67
CA HIS A 113 -0.38 -10.35 0.55
C HIS A 113 -1.48 -9.63 -0.18
N TRP A 114 -1.35 -9.58 -1.50
CA TRP A 114 -2.31 -8.90 -2.37
C TRP A 114 -2.94 -9.90 -3.33
N GLU A 115 -4.21 -9.71 -3.59
CA GLU A 115 -4.91 -10.46 -4.63
C GLU A 115 -5.67 -9.45 -5.48
N PHE A 116 -5.61 -9.65 -6.81
CA PHE A 116 -6.13 -8.68 -7.77
C PHE A 116 -7.26 -9.26 -8.59
N ASP A 117 -8.19 -8.39 -8.97
CA ASP A 117 -9.23 -8.72 -9.92
C ASP A 117 -8.59 -8.91 -11.29
N ALA A 118 -8.94 -10.01 -11.97
CA ALA A 118 -8.27 -10.39 -13.23
C ALA A 118 -8.62 -9.46 -14.37
N GLU A 119 -9.77 -8.79 -14.33
CA GLU A 119 -10.22 -7.94 -15.43
C GLU A 119 -9.83 -6.49 -15.23
N THR A 120 -10.00 -5.97 -14.03
CA THR A 120 -9.74 -4.56 -13.76
C THR A 120 -8.32 -4.28 -13.33
N GLY A 121 -7.62 -5.29 -12.78
CA GLY A 121 -6.29 -5.08 -12.22
C GLY A 121 -6.31 -4.34 -10.90
N LEU A 122 -7.48 -4.13 -10.31
CA LEU A 122 -7.59 -3.50 -9.00
C LEU A 122 -7.43 -4.55 -7.91
N MET A 123 -6.88 -4.15 -6.77
CA MET A 123 -6.65 -5.06 -5.66
C MET A 123 -7.96 -5.34 -4.94
N ARG A 124 -8.34 -6.62 -4.86
CA ARG A 124 -9.59 -7.02 -4.22
C ARG A 124 -9.39 -7.57 -2.82
N ARG A 125 -8.14 -7.83 -2.43
CA ARG A 125 -7.85 -8.33 -1.09
C ARG A 125 -6.45 -7.91 -0.69
N ARG A 126 -6.34 -7.41 0.54
CA ARG A 126 -5.06 -7.03 1.13
C ARG A 126 -5.01 -7.57 2.55
N ASP A 127 -3.92 -8.24 2.89
CA ASP A 127 -3.74 -8.88 4.18
C ASP A 127 -2.36 -8.49 4.68
N ALA A 128 -2.29 -7.63 5.71
CA ALA A 128 -1.04 -7.03 6.15
C ALA A 128 -0.79 -7.24 7.64
N SER A 129 0.44 -7.66 7.95
CA SER A 129 0.93 -7.78 9.32
C SER A 129 2.10 -6.82 9.49
N ILE A 130 2.15 -6.10 10.61
CA ILE A 130 3.10 -5.02 10.81
C ILE A 130 3.58 -5.02 12.27
N ASN A 131 4.90 -4.84 12.45
CA ASN A 131 5.51 -4.65 13.76
C ASN A 131 6.19 -3.29 13.79
N ASP A 132 6.05 -2.57 14.89
CA ASP A 132 6.65 -1.25 15.05
C ASP A 132 7.71 -1.29 16.13
N TYR A 133 8.75 -0.46 15.96
CA TYR A 133 9.69 -0.22 17.06
C TYR A 133 10.18 1.21 17.03
N ARG A 134 10.61 1.67 18.21
CA ARG A 134 11.09 3.04 18.38
C ARG A 134 12.45 3.20 17.75
N ILE A 135 12.67 4.38 17.15
CA ILE A 135 13.99 4.77 16.67
C ILE A 135 14.23 6.23 17.08
N ASP A 136 15.47 6.65 17.03
CA ASP A 136 15.78 8.07 17.14
C ASP A 136 15.60 8.69 15.76
N GLU A 137 15.31 9.99 15.73
CA GLU A 137 15.18 10.70 14.46
C GLU A 137 16.45 10.55 13.62
N SER A 138 17.62 10.53 14.28
CA SER A 138 18.91 10.40 13.58
C SER A 138 19.08 9.02 12.93
N ASP A 139 18.26 8.05 13.29
CA ASP A 139 18.31 6.70 12.71
C ASP A 139 17.45 6.54 11.48
N ARG A 140 16.77 7.60 11.05
CA ARG A 140 15.91 7.54 9.87
C ARG A 140 16.74 7.22 8.64
N ARG A 141 16.20 6.35 7.78
CA ARG A 141 16.86 5.96 6.54
C ARG A 141 15.91 5.93 5.34
N ILE A 142 14.62 6.18 5.55
CA ILE A 142 13.64 6.28 4.48
C ILE A 142 13.25 7.75 4.39
N LEU A 143 13.90 8.48 3.50
CA LEU A 143 13.76 9.94 3.44
C LEU A 143 13.02 10.39 2.19
#